data_8634f614a52c4dde54c9a07585da29bf
#
_entry.id   8634f614a52c4dde54c9a07585da29bf
#
_cell.length_a   1.000
_cell.length_b   1.000
_cell.length_c   1.000
_cell.angle_alpha   90.00
_cell.angle_beta   90.00
_cell.angle_gamma   90.00
#
_symmetry.space_group_name_H-M   'P 1'
#
loop_
_entity.id
_entity.type
_entity.pdbx_description
1 polymer ?
#
loop_
_entity_poly.entity_id
_entity_poly.type
_entity_poly.pdbx_seq_one_letter_code
_entity_poly.pdbx_strand_id
1 'polypeptide(L)'
;MCSAYAARTLSRMKTNQNVAGLSGIVAIVLLLAACTSTAVPSSVKTQTPSPSVSRLAVPSAPPSPSQEVVWPLTGVDATDASPKDLARPALSIKIENSSAARPQENLDAADVVFEEYVEYGISRLIAVYHSDAPKSVGPVRSMRPMDKNIMGSMKGPLVFSGAQGRFIDATVKSGQKILTQDRGAYGFYRTSDKAAPHNLHGYPSDFFKQAADMPQPPQQWGIVEDGGEPTSATGDTISKIDILMSGRSKPSWKWDDGAKSWQRFEDGKAHVTTAGTQIGATNVVVLWVTVKYTSAKGGSSVPETIVAGKDGAGYVVSGNTEIPIKWSKAGQFDPFVFTTEAGDPVELLPGKTWVELIPNKGVDNKTSVDFS
;
A
#
# COMPACT_ATOMS: atom_id res chain seq x y z
N MET A 1 -56.58 -16.49 -29.03
CA MET A 1 -57.50 -15.98 -27.97
C MET A 1 -56.68 -15.02 -27.15
N CYS A 2 -56.71 -13.72 -27.43
CA CYS A 2 -57.49 -12.64 -26.73
C CYS A 2 -57.12 -12.60 -25.26
N SER A 3 -56.62 -11.52 -24.64
CA SER A 3 -56.87 -10.08 -24.73
C SER A 3 -55.90 -9.43 -23.71
N ALA A 4 -55.10 -8.44 -23.92
CA ALA A 4 -55.27 -6.98 -24.11
C ALA A 4 -55.67 -6.19 -22.86
N TYR A 5 -55.00 -5.00 -22.73
CA TYR A 5 -55.35 -3.77 -21.96
C TYR A 5 -54.88 -3.70 -20.50
N ALA A 6 -54.32 -2.61 -19.96
CA ALA A 6 -54.39 -1.19 -20.34
C ALA A 6 -53.23 -0.37 -19.74
N ALA A 7 -52.87 0.68 -20.45
CA ALA A 7 -52.05 1.80 -20.03
C ALA A 7 -52.87 2.86 -19.26
N ARG A 8 -52.24 3.64 -18.39
CA ARG A 8 -52.58 5.03 -17.99
C ARG A 8 -51.35 5.66 -17.36
N THR A 9 -50.67 6.57 -17.93
CA THR A 9 -50.80 8.00 -18.30
C THR A 9 -51.08 8.97 -17.14
N LEU A 10 -50.10 9.88 -17.00
CA LEU A 10 -50.13 11.28 -16.54
C LEU A 10 -50.25 11.61 -15.06
N SER A 11 -49.27 12.37 -14.49
CA SER A 11 -49.46 13.81 -14.34
C SER A 11 -48.18 14.54 -13.94
N ARG A 12 -47.91 15.58 -14.69
CA ARG A 12 -46.98 16.70 -14.41
C ARG A 12 -47.52 17.55 -13.24
N MET A 13 -46.61 18.02 -12.38
CA MET A 13 -46.80 19.34 -11.78
C MET A 13 -45.45 20.05 -11.61
N LYS A 14 -45.36 21.17 -12.35
CA LYS A 14 -44.39 22.26 -12.12
C LYS A 14 -44.97 23.17 -11.05
N THR A 15 -44.11 23.64 -10.17
CA THR A 15 -44.31 24.99 -9.59
C THR A 15 -42.95 25.65 -9.35
N ASN A 16 -42.78 26.77 -10.06
CA ASN A 16 -41.86 27.85 -9.76
C ASN A 16 -42.27 28.55 -8.48
N GLN A 17 -41.33 29.07 -7.69
CA GLN A 17 -41.35 30.53 -7.41
C GLN A 17 -40.08 30.98 -6.70
N ASN A 18 -39.54 32.08 -7.21
CA ASN A 18 -38.51 32.97 -6.71
C ASN A 18 -38.83 33.52 -5.32
N VAL A 19 -37.84 33.86 -4.52
CA VAL A 19 -37.78 35.14 -3.79
C VAL A 19 -36.32 35.56 -3.58
N ALA A 20 -36.14 36.85 -3.77
CA ALA A 20 -34.96 37.68 -3.78
C ALA A 20 -34.25 37.89 -2.43
N GLY A 21 -32.95 38.10 -2.49
CA GLY A 21 -32.29 39.32 -2.07
C GLY A 21 -32.04 39.50 -0.57
N LEU A 22 -30.75 39.60 -0.20
CA LEU A 22 -30.25 40.70 0.65
C LEU A 22 -28.72 40.82 0.50
N SER A 23 -28.27 41.96 -0.01
CA SER A 23 -26.90 42.43 -0.07
C SER A 23 -26.42 42.82 1.33
N GLY A 24 -25.28 42.29 1.78
CA GLY A 24 -24.58 42.76 2.97
C GLY A 24 -23.21 43.31 2.56
N ILE A 25 -23.11 44.65 2.54
CA ILE A 25 -21.87 45.38 2.37
C ILE A 25 -21.05 45.31 3.65
N VAL A 26 -19.83 44.81 3.62
CA VAL A 26 -18.85 44.96 4.72
C VAL A 26 -17.77 45.93 4.27
N ALA A 27 -17.71 47.04 4.98
CA ALA A 27 -16.77 48.15 4.79
C ALA A 27 -15.36 47.74 5.28
N ILE A 28 -14.36 47.97 4.43
CA ILE A 28 -12.95 47.86 4.78
C ILE A 28 -12.50 49.18 5.39
N VAL A 29 -12.07 49.15 6.65
CA VAL A 29 -11.41 50.25 7.33
C VAL A 29 -9.89 50.11 7.15
N LEU A 30 -9.31 51.00 6.36
CA LEU A 30 -7.87 51.21 6.23
C LEU A 30 -7.38 52.14 7.32
N LEU A 31 -6.56 51.67 8.25
CA LEU A 31 -5.80 52.48 9.18
C LEU A 31 -4.41 52.79 8.61
N LEU A 32 -4.20 54.03 8.20
CA LEU A 32 -2.90 54.58 7.87
C LEU A 32 -2.22 55.07 9.18
N ALA A 33 -1.11 54.44 9.53
CA ALA A 33 -0.22 54.96 10.58
C ALA A 33 0.89 55.77 9.96
N ALA A 34 0.91 57.08 10.27
CA ALA A 34 1.93 58.03 9.86
C ALA A 34 3.14 57.94 10.81
N CYS A 35 4.35 57.74 10.28
CA CYS A 35 5.61 57.89 10.99
C CYS A 35 6.04 59.34 11.01
N THR A 36 6.10 59.95 12.18
CA THR A 36 6.79 61.24 12.40
C THR A 36 8.20 60.98 12.92
N SER A 37 9.19 61.43 12.16
CA SER A 37 10.60 61.40 12.55
C SER A 37 10.92 62.67 13.34
N THR A 38 11.37 62.50 14.60
CA THR A 38 11.99 63.56 15.39
C THR A 38 13.49 63.32 15.47
N ALA A 39 14.26 64.27 15.00
CA ALA A 39 15.72 64.31 15.11
C ALA A 39 16.14 64.70 16.54
N VAL A 40 17.12 64.02 17.11
CA VAL A 40 17.77 64.35 18.37
C VAL A 40 19.26 64.62 18.14
N PRO A 41 19.86 65.65 18.74
CA PRO A 41 21.21 66.09 18.42
C PRO A 41 22.30 65.20 19.03
N SER A 42 23.40 65.05 18.28
CA SER A 42 24.61 64.34 18.62
C SER A 42 25.32 64.96 19.82
N SER A 43 25.51 64.18 20.89
CA SER A 43 26.51 64.45 21.92
C SER A 43 27.69 63.50 21.78
N VAL A 44 28.86 64.05 21.53
CA VAL A 44 30.15 63.39 21.54
C VAL A 44 30.45 62.90 22.96
N LYS A 45 30.60 61.58 23.19
CA LYS A 45 31.16 61.03 24.40
C LYS A 45 32.47 60.31 24.12
N THR A 46 33.47 60.73 24.83
CA THR A 46 34.83 60.24 24.96
C THR A 46 34.81 58.73 25.21
N GLN A 47 35.54 57.95 24.42
CA GLN A 47 35.69 56.52 24.57
C GLN A 47 36.72 56.21 25.66
N THR A 48 36.30 55.52 26.70
CA THR A 48 37.17 54.84 27.64
C THR A 48 37.45 53.41 27.06
N PRO A 49 38.68 52.91 27.06
CA PRO A 49 38.98 51.57 26.56
C PRO A 49 38.32 50.49 27.44
N SER A 50 37.46 49.70 26.81
CA SER A 50 36.85 48.54 27.45
C SER A 50 37.82 47.37 27.48
N PRO A 51 37.89 46.59 28.57
CA PRO A 51 38.76 45.42 28.64
C PRO A 51 38.30 44.38 27.66
N SER A 52 39.26 43.83 26.89
CA SER A 52 39.08 42.70 25.97
C SER A 52 38.67 41.47 26.76
N VAL A 53 37.40 41.09 26.75
CA VAL A 53 36.93 39.84 27.30
C VAL A 53 37.26 38.75 26.26
N SER A 54 38.22 37.89 26.57
CA SER A 54 38.47 36.64 25.84
C SER A 54 37.17 35.88 25.73
N ARG A 55 36.63 35.75 24.53
CA ARG A 55 35.46 34.90 24.24
C ARG A 55 35.87 33.48 24.47
N LEU A 56 35.42 32.90 25.58
CA LEU A 56 35.49 31.45 25.79
C LEU A 56 34.80 30.78 24.56
N ALA A 57 35.54 29.86 23.92
CA ALA A 57 34.98 29.09 22.86
C ALA A 57 33.76 28.32 23.37
N VAL A 58 32.59 28.61 22.78
CA VAL A 58 31.39 27.83 23.01
C VAL A 58 31.70 26.42 22.53
N PRO A 59 31.54 25.36 23.34
CA PRO A 59 31.70 24.00 22.85
C PRO A 59 30.81 23.80 21.64
N SER A 60 31.37 23.31 20.53
CA SER A 60 30.60 22.89 19.36
C SER A 60 29.56 21.90 19.84
N ALA A 61 28.28 22.15 19.56
CA ALA A 61 27.23 21.17 19.83
C ALA A 61 27.63 19.84 19.16
N PRO A 62 27.40 18.71 19.86
CA PRO A 62 27.62 17.42 19.21
C PRO A 62 26.87 17.38 17.88
N PRO A 63 27.44 16.76 16.84
CA PRO A 63 26.75 16.63 15.57
C PRO A 63 25.38 15.97 15.84
N SER A 64 24.32 16.54 15.27
CA SER A 64 23.03 15.87 15.26
C SER A 64 23.21 14.46 14.69
N PRO A 65 22.60 13.42 15.29
CA PRO A 65 22.68 12.09 14.70
C PRO A 65 22.28 12.18 13.24
N SER A 66 23.10 11.62 12.37
CA SER A 66 22.77 11.52 10.94
C SER A 66 21.49 10.70 10.84
N GLN A 67 20.47 11.24 10.21
CA GLN A 67 19.25 10.50 9.96
C GLN A 67 19.60 9.29 9.10
N GLU A 68 19.33 8.07 9.60
CA GLU A 68 19.55 6.85 8.84
C GLU A 68 18.76 6.89 7.55
N VAL A 69 19.42 6.57 6.44
CA VAL A 69 18.77 6.48 5.13
C VAL A 69 18.24 5.07 4.99
N VAL A 70 16.93 4.90 5.01
CA VAL A 70 16.27 3.59 4.91
C VAL A 70 15.32 3.53 3.73
N TRP A 71 15.07 2.33 3.23
CA TRP A 71 14.03 2.07 2.24
C TRP A 71 12.64 2.24 2.88
N PRO A 72 11.79 3.15 2.37
CA PRO A 72 10.55 3.53 3.06
C PRO A 72 9.53 2.41 3.22
N LEU A 73 9.56 1.36 2.38
CA LEU A 73 8.63 0.24 2.47
C LEU A 73 9.10 -0.87 3.42
N THR A 74 10.41 -0.96 3.66
CA THR A 74 11.01 -2.06 4.43
C THR A 74 11.74 -1.61 5.68
N GLY A 75 12.11 -0.33 5.80
CA GLY A 75 12.97 0.15 6.90
C GLY A 75 14.41 -0.38 6.85
N VAL A 76 14.77 -1.15 5.85
CA VAL A 76 16.14 -1.68 5.69
C VAL A 76 17.08 -0.55 5.29
N ASP A 77 18.32 -0.59 5.79
CA ASP A 77 19.37 0.38 5.47
C ASP A 77 19.49 0.58 3.94
N ALA A 78 19.56 1.82 3.54
CA ALA A 78 19.66 2.25 2.15
C ALA A 78 20.82 3.22 1.91
N THR A 79 21.81 3.26 2.82
CA THR A 79 22.96 4.17 2.75
C THR A 79 23.75 3.98 1.44
N ASP A 80 23.83 2.78 0.92
CA ASP A 80 24.51 2.45 -0.34
C ASP A 80 23.62 2.62 -1.58
N ALA A 81 22.34 2.94 -1.41
CA ALA A 81 21.42 3.12 -2.52
C ALA A 81 21.72 4.42 -3.29
N SER A 82 21.59 4.38 -4.62
CA SER A 82 21.71 5.61 -5.39
C SER A 82 20.54 6.57 -5.09
N PRO A 83 20.74 7.89 -5.08
CA PRO A 83 19.65 8.86 -4.91
C PRO A 83 18.52 8.66 -5.93
N LYS A 84 18.84 8.17 -7.14
CA LYS A 84 17.86 7.88 -8.18
C LYS A 84 16.98 6.67 -7.81
N ASP A 85 17.56 5.64 -7.22
CA ASP A 85 16.81 4.45 -6.81
C ASP A 85 15.93 4.72 -5.60
N LEU A 86 16.40 5.51 -4.65
CA LEU A 86 15.61 5.97 -3.51
C LEU A 86 14.41 6.82 -3.95
N ALA A 87 14.61 7.71 -4.92
CA ALA A 87 13.58 8.64 -5.40
C ALA A 87 12.57 8.00 -6.38
N ARG A 88 12.81 6.76 -6.85
CA ARG A 88 11.88 6.12 -7.80
C ARG A 88 10.54 5.78 -7.15
N PRO A 89 9.42 5.71 -7.92
CA PRO A 89 8.15 5.25 -7.39
C PRO A 89 8.19 3.77 -7.03
N ALA A 90 7.25 3.30 -6.21
CA ALA A 90 7.00 1.87 -6.03
C ALA A 90 6.12 1.33 -7.18
N LEU A 91 6.48 0.19 -7.76
CA LEU A 91 5.65 -0.50 -8.75
C LEU A 91 4.76 -1.53 -8.05
N SER A 92 3.45 -1.34 -8.08
CA SER A 92 2.49 -2.35 -7.60
C SER A 92 2.05 -3.22 -8.77
N ILE A 93 2.53 -4.45 -8.83
CA ILE A 93 2.33 -5.34 -9.98
C ILE A 93 1.38 -6.46 -9.59
N LYS A 94 0.31 -6.63 -10.39
CA LYS A 94 -0.65 -7.71 -10.19
C LYS A 94 -0.09 -9.04 -10.68
N ILE A 95 0.18 -9.96 -9.76
CA ILE A 95 0.78 -11.27 -10.02
C ILE A 95 -0.26 -12.37 -9.82
N GLU A 96 -0.25 -13.35 -10.71
CA GLU A 96 -1.11 -14.52 -10.65
C GLU A 96 -0.62 -15.53 -9.59
N ASN A 97 -1.55 -16.13 -8.83
CA ASN A 97 -1.22 -17.15 -7.84
C ASN A 97 -1.92 -18.50 -8.07
N SER A 98 -2.47 -18.74 -9.27
CA SER A 98 -3.00 -20.08 -9.59
C SER A 98 -1.88 -21.12 -9.69
N SER A 99 -2.21 -22.39 -9.49
CA SER A 99 -1.23 -23.49 -9.64
C SER A 99 -0.59 -23.55 -11.02
N ALA A 100 -1.30 -23.10 -12.08
CA ALA A 100 -0.76 -23.03 -13.44
C ALA A 100 0.24 -21.89 -13.64
N ALA A 101 0.22 -20.87 -12.77
CA ALA A 101 1.12 -19.73 -12.82
C ALA A 101 2.39 -19.93 -12.00
N ARG A 102 2.34 -20.78 -10.99
CA ARG A 102 3.48 -21.09 -10.13
C ARG A 102 4.48 -22.03 -10.81
N PRO A 103 5.79 -21.88 -10.56
CA PRO A 103 6.45 -20.85 -9.79
C PRO A 103 6.42 -19.48 -10.49
N GLN A 104 6.35 -18.40 -9.70
CA GLN A 104 6.43 -17.03 -10.19
C GLN A 104 7.89 -16.59 -10.37
N GLU A 105 8.10 -15.60 -11.24
CA GLU A 105 9.42 -15.04 -11.47
C GLU A 105 9.64 -13.81 -10.57
N ASN A 106 10.72 -13.85 -9.76
CA ASN A 106 11.20 -12.76 -8.91
C ASN A 106 10.12 -12.16 -7.96
N LEU A 107 9.18 -12.98 -7.48
CA LEU A 107 8.23 -12.57 -6.45
C LEU A 107 8.92 -12.34 -5.10
N ASP A 108 10.01 -13.03 -4.84
CA ASP A 108 10.87 -12.91 -3.68
C ASP A 108 11.57 -11.54 -3.58
N ALA A 109 11.69 -10.79 -4.69
CA ALA A 109 12.25 -9.45 -4.72
C ALA A 109 11.28 -8.35 -4.25
N ALA A 110 9.99 -8.65 -4.08
CA ALA A 110 9.01 -7.66 -3.64
C ALA A 110 9.24 -7.21 -2.19
N ASP A 111 9.09 -5.91 -1.92
CA ASP A 111 9.18 -5.32 -0.59
C ASP A 111 7.92 -5.60 0.24
N VAL A 112 6.77 -5.46 -0.41
CA VAL A 112 5.45 -5.71 0.17
C VAL A 112 4.62 -6.56 -0.79
N VAL A 113 3.92 -7.56 -0.27
CA VAL A 113 2.96 -8.33 -1.05
C VAL A 113 1.61 -8.31 -0.34
N PHE A 114 0.56 -7.93 -1.05
CA PHE A 114 -0.81 -8.12 -0.60
C PHE A 114 -1.39 -9.34 -1.30
N GLU A 115 -1.94 -10.28 -0.52
CA GLU A 115 -2.65 -11.43 -1.03
C GLU A 115 -4.16 -11.24 -0.81
N GLU A 116 -4.94 -11.37 -1.88
CA GLU A 116 -6.37 -11.12 -1.86
C GLU A 116 -7.16 -12.25 -2.50
N TYR A 117 -8.36 -12.49 -1.97
CA TYR A 117 -9.32 -13.42 -2.52
C TYR A 117 -9.90 -12.91 -3.84
N VAL A 118 -9.92 -13.79 -4.87
CA VAL A 118 -10.50 -13.49 -6.18
C VAL A 118 -11.46 -14.61 -6.63
N GLU A 119 -11.95 -14.55 -7.86
CA GLU A 119 -12.90 -15.51 -8.41
C GLU A 119 -12.35 -16.94 -8.35
N TYR A 120 -13.25 -17.91 -8.35
CA TYR A 120 -12.97 -19.34 -8.31
C TYR A 120 -12.33 -19.84 -7.01
N GLY A 121 -12.34 -19.03 -5.96
CA GLY A 121 -11.78 -19.40 -4.66
C GLY A 121 -10.26 -19.45 -4.63
N ILE A 122 -9.58 -18.80 -5.59
CA ILE A 122 -8.12 -18.64 -5.57
C ILE A 122 -7.73 -17.26 -5.04
N SER A 123 -6.44 -17.07 -4.79
CA SER A 123 -5.89 -15.75 -4.48
C SER A 123 -5.16 -15.13 -5.65
N ARG A 124 -4.93 -13.82 -5.58
CA ARG A 124 -3.99 -13.06 -6.40
C ARG A 124 -3.15 -12.17 -5.53
N LEU A 125 -1.99 -11.81 -6.08
CA LEU A 125 -1.02 -11.01 -5.37
C LEU A 125 -0.91 -9.62 -6.00
N ILE A 126 -0.72 -8.61 -5.14
CA ILE A 126 -0.20 -7.31 -5.54
C ILE A 126 1.20 -7.24 -4.95
N ALA A 127 2.20 -7.48 -5.78
CA ALA A 127 3.60 -7.42 -5.40
C ALA A 127 4.15 -6.01 -5.64
N VAL A 128 4.72 -5.39 -4.61
CA VAL A 128 5.21 -4.02 -4.63
C VAL A 128 6.73 -4.04 -4.63
N TYR A 129 7.33 -3.43 -5.63
CA TYR A 129 8.78 -3.37 -5.85
C TYR A 129 9.25 -1.92 -5.75
N HIS A 130 10.19 -1.65 -4.86
CA HIS A 130 10.82 -0.35 -4.69
C HIS A 130 12.32 -0.49 -4.40
N SER A 131 12.72 -1.24 -3.36
CA SER A 131 14.14 -1.39 -3.00
C SER A 131 14.88 -2.22 -4.05
N ASP A 132 14.25 -3.22 -4.62
CA ASP A 132 14.80 -4.04 -5.69
C ASP A 132 14.06 -3.80 -7.02
N ALA A 133 14.78 -3.90 -8.12
CA ALA A 133 14.25 -3.79 -9.47
C ALA A 133 14.73 -4.99 -10.31
N PRO A 134 14.13 -6.17 -10.11
CA PRO A 134 14.55 -7.36 -10.83
C PRO A 134 14.40 -7.18 -12.34
N LYS A 135 15.14 -7.98 -13.11
CA LYS A 135 15.13 -7.89 -14.59
C LYS A 135 13.73 -8.07 -15.18
N SER A 136 12.96 -9.00 -14.62
CA SER A 136 11.61 -9.33 -15.06
C SER A 136 10.78 -9.85 -13.89
N VAL A 137 9.46 -9.77 -13.99
CA VAL A 137 8.51 -10.26 -12.99
C VAL A 137 7.29 -10.89 -13.65
N GLY A 138 6.68 -11.87 -13.00
CA GLY A 138 5.45 -12.46 -13.53
C GLY A 138 5.07 -13.81 -12.92
N PRO A 139 3.97 -14.39 -13.41
CA PRO A 139 3.10 -13.89 -14.49
C PRO A 139 2.22 -12.72 -14.05
N VAL A 140 2.21 -11.65 -14.86
CA VAL A 140 1.35 -10.49 -14.66
C VAL A 140 -0.10 -10.83 -15.01
N ARG A 141 -1.03 -10.39 -14.18
CA ARG A 141 -2.44 -10.79 -14.28
C ARG A 141 -3.42 -9.62 -14.19
N SER A 142 -4.70 -9.96 -14.40
CA SER A 142 -5.78 -8.97 -14.42
C SER A 142 -6.03 -8.33 -13.07
N MET A 143 -6.21 -7.00 -13.08
CA MET A 143 -6.62 -6.25 -11.91
C MET A 143 -8.06 -6.58 -11.47
N ARG A 144 -8.37 -6.21 -10.24
CA ARG A 144 -9.71 -6.25 -9.65
C ARG A 144 -10.10 -4.86 -9.12
N PRO A 145 -11.39 -4.57 -8.95
CA PRO A 145 -11.86 -3.24 -8.54
C PRO A 145 -11.23 -2.73 -7.24
N MET A 146 -10.87 -3.63 -6.32
CA MET A 146 -10.29 -3.30 -5.04
C MET A 146 -8.80 -2.95 -5.09
N ASP A 147 -8.05 -3.35 -6.11
CA ASP A 147 -6.58 -3.20 -6.15
C ASP A 147 -6.14 -1.77 -5.85
N LYS A 148 -6.80 -0.78 -6.46
CA LYS A 148 -6.52 0.64 -6.22
C LYS A 148 -6.72 1.06 -4.76
N ASN A 149 -7.64 0.42 -4.05
CA ASN A 149 -7.94 0.71 -2.65
C ASN A 149 -6.95 0.01 -1.71
N ILE A 150 -6.36 -1.11 -2.13
CA ILE A 150 -5.35 -1.85 -1.38
C ILE A 150 -4.00 -1.13 -1.49
N MET A 151 -3.53 -0.89 -2.72
CA MET A 151 -2.18 -0.40 -2.98
C MET A 151 -2.06 1.12 -3.19
N GLY A 152 -3.15 1.88 -3.20
CA GLY A 152 -3.13 3.31 -3.56
C GLY A 152 -2.23 4.18 -2.67
N SER A 153 -2.02 3.80 -1.41
CA SER A 153 -1.09 4.47 -0.49
C SER A 153 0.37 4.39 -0.91
N MET A 154 0.74 3.43 -1.77
CA MET A 154 2.10 3.32 -2.32
C MET A 154 2.47 4.47 -3.27
N LYS A 155 1.49 5.27 -3.71
CA LYS A 155 1.64 6.44 -4.60
C LYS A 155 2.23 6.15 -5.97
N GLY A 156 2.54 4.90 -6.29
CA GLY A 156 3.08 4.45 -7.57
C GLY A 156 2.00 3.92 -8.52
N PRO A 157 2.36 3.43 -9.71
CA PRO A 157 1.41 2.89 -10.68
C PRO A 157 0.95 1.48 -10.27
N LEU A 158 -0.28 1.14 -10.66
CA LEU A 158 -0.78 -0.23 -10.70
C LEU A 158 -0.48 -0.83 -12.07
N VAL A 159 0.35 -1.88 -12.10
CA VAL A 159 0.75 -2.62 -13.31
C VAL A 159 -0.05 -3.91 -13.39
N PHE A 160 -0.72 -4.15 -14.51
CA PHE A 160 -1.57 -5.34 -14.67
C PHE A 160 -1.81 -5.68 -16.14
N SER A 161 -2.41 -6.84 -16.39
CA SER A 161 -2.82 -7.27 -17.73
C SER A 161 -4.27 -7.73 -17.73
N GLY A 162 -5.14 -6.93 -18.36
CA GLY A 162 -6.56 -7.22 -18.50
C GLY A 162 -7.41 -6.80 -17.30
N ALA A 163 -8.61 -6.41 -17.60
CA ALA A 163 -9.78 -6.26 -16.72
C ALA A 163 -11.00 -5.89 -17.58
N GLN A 164 -12.19 -5.87 -16.98
CA GLN A 164 -13.32 -5.23 -17.65
C GLN A 164 -13.08 -3.72 -17.77
N GLY A 165 -13.35 -3.14 -18.95
CA GLY A 165 -13.08 -1.72 -19.25
C GLY A 165 -13.61 -0.76 -18.16
N ARG A 166 -14.82 -1.01 -17.64
CA ARG A 166 -15.41 -0.20 -16.57
C ARG A 166 -14.59 -0.17 -15.28
N PHE A 167 -13.90 -1.26 -14.93
CA PHE A 167 -13.04 -1.31 -13.76
C PHE A 167 -11.75 -0.53 -13.98
N ILE A 168 -11.19 -0.63 -15.21
CA ILE A 168 -10.05 0.18 -15.63
C ILE A 168 -10.42 1.67 -15.58
N ASP A 169 -11.54 2.04 -16.19
CA ASP A 169 -12.01 3.44 -16.24
C ASP A 169 -12.30 4.01 -14.84
N ALA A 170 -12.93 3.21 -13.96
CA ALA A 170 -13.15 3.60 -12.56
C ALA A 170 -11.84 3.79 -11.79
N THR A 171 -10.84 2.97 -12.07
CA THR A 171 -9.50 3.09 -11.45
C THR A 171 -8.79 4.36 -11.91
N VAL A 172 -8.80 4.64 -13.21
CA VAL A 172 -8.24 5.90 -13.76
C VAL A 172 -8.99 7.12 -13.22
N LYS A 173 -10.33 7.08 -13.21
CA LYS A 173 -11.15 8.16 -12.67
C LYS A 173 -10.90 8.46 -11.19
N SER A 174 -10.48 7.46 -10.42
CA SER A 174 -10.11 7.66 -9.01
C SER A 174 -8.74 8.31 -8.80
N GLY A 175 -8.01 8.65 -9.86
CA GLY A 175 -6.68 9.25 -9.80
C GLY A 175 -5.54 8.24 -9.73
N GLN A 176 -5.82 6.92 -9.80
CA GLN A 176 -4.76 5.91 -9.79
C GLN A 176 -4.09 5.84 -11.17
N LYS A 177 -2.77 6.04 -11.20
CA LYS A 177 -1.94 5.76 -12.39
C LYS A 177 -1.96 4.27 -12.67
N ILE A 178 -2.17 3.89 -13.93
CA ILE A 178 -2.15 2.49 -14.37
C ILE A 178 -1.12 2.29 -15.48
N LEU A 179 -0.55 1.09 -15.53
CA LEU A 179 0.27 0.62 -16.66
C LEU A 179 -0.29 -0.74 -17.11
N THR A 180 -0.87 -0.77 -18.28
CA THR A 180 -1.38 -2.00 -18.90
C THR A 180 -1.24 -1.92 -20.41
N GLN A 181 -0.91 -3.04 -21.04
CA GLN A 181 -0.82 -3.12 -22.49
C GLN A 181 -2.15 -2.75 -23.17
N ASP A 182 -3.29 -2.99 -22.53
CA ASP A 182 -4.63 -2.64 -23.04
C ASP A 182 -4.83 -1.12 -23.18
N ARG A 183 -3.95 -0.31 -22.59
CA ARG A 183 -3.95 1.16 -22.65
C ARG A 183 -2.62 1.72 -23.17
N GLY A 184 -1.85 0.90 -23.90
CA GLY A 184 -0.64 1.33 -24.61
C GLY A 184 0.65 1.33 -23.77
N ALA A 185 0.64 0.83 -22.52
CA ALA A 185 1.88 0.65 -21.78
C ALA A 185 2.73 -0.46 -22.42
N TYR A 186 4.04 -0.27 -22.40
CA TYR A 186 5.03 -1.21 -22.93
C TYR A 186 5.82 -1.90 -21.81
N GLY A 187 6.70 -2.84 -22.18
CA GLY A 187 7.50 -3.62 -21.23
C GLY A 187 6.88 -4.98 -20.88
N PHE A 188 5.78 -5.36 -21.53
CA PHE A 188 5.17 -6.69 -21.37
C PHE A 188 5.66 -7.65 -22.45
N TYR A 189 5.88 -8.91 -22.08
CA TYR A 189 6.25 -9.99 -23.01
C TYR A 189 5.67 -11.33 -22.56
N ARG A 190 5.65 -12.32 -23.45
CA ARG A 190 5.21 -13.68 -23.11
C ARG A 190 6.38 -14.63 -23.13
N THR A 191 6.44 -15.50 -22.13
CA THR A 191 7.36 -16.62 -22.09
C THR A 191 6.75 -17.83 -22.84
N SER A 192 7.58 -18.83 -23.14
CA SER A 192 7.17 -20.05 -23.84
C SER A 192 7.02 -21.26 -22.91
N ASP A 193 7.40 -21.12 -21.62
CA ASP A 193 7.40 -22.19 -20.64
C ASP A 193 6.01 -22.57 -20.13
N LYS A 194 5.05 -21.65 -20.25
CA LYS A 194 3.64 -21.83 -19.85
C LYS A 194 2.70 -21.42 -20.98
N ALA A 195 1.49 -21.98 -20.95
CA ALA A 195 0.44 -21.57 -21.87
C ALA A 195 -0.17 -20.22 -21.47
N ALA A 196 -0.63 -19.45 -22.45
CA ALA A 196 -1.45 -18.27 -22.16
C ALA A 196 -2.75 -18.68 -21.43
N PRO A 197 -3.18 -17.92 -20.42
CA PRO A 197 -2.75 -16.58 -20.03
C PRO A 197 -1.70 -16.55 -18.90
N HIS A 198 -1.09 -17.68 -18.52
CA HIS A 198 -0.23 -17.88 -17.34
C HIS A 198 1.26 -17.54 -17.61
N ASN A 199 1.57 -16.87 -18.70
CA ASN A 199 2.91 -16.64 -19.21
C ASN A 199 3.20 -15.19 -19.61
N LEU A 200 2.42 -14.23 -19.14
CA LEU A 200 2.70 -12.82 -19.40
C LEU A 200 3.61 -12.27 -18.30
N HIS A 201 4.74 -11.73 -18.70
CA HIS A 201 5.74 -11.15 -17.81
C HIS A 201 5.95 -9.68 -18.14
N GLY A 202 6.67 -8.97 -17.27
CA GLY A 202 6.98 -7.57 -17.46
C GLY A 202 8.40 -7.21 -17.04
N TYR A 203 8.93 -6.13 -17.65
CA TYR A 203 10.21 -5.54 -17.32
C TYR A 203 10.01 -4.35 -16.36
N PRO A 204 10.31 -4.47 -15.04
CA PRO A 204 10.22 -3.36 -14.10
C PRO A 204 10.94 -2.11 -14.57
N SER A 205 12.10 -2.24 -15.21
CA SER A 205 12.85 -1.10 -15.76
C SER A 205 12.06 -0.24 -16.74
N ASP A 206 11.18 -0.86 -17.54
CA ASP A 206 10.33 -0.13 -18.47
C ASP A 206 9.10 0.49 -17.78
N PHE A 207 8.60 -0.15 -16.74
CA PHE A 207 7.52 0.41 -15.91
C PHE A 207 7.99 1.60 -15.10
N PHE A 208 9.20 1.55 -14.52
CA PHE A 208 9.80 2.70 -13.83
C PHE A 208 9.97 3.90 -14.77
N LYS A 209 10.42 3.69 -16.04
CA LYS A 209 10.51 4.78 -17.02
C LYS A 209 9.16 5.46 -17.28
N GLN A 210 8.06 4.68 -17.37
CA GLN A 210 6.71 5.19 -17.62
C GLN A 210 6.08 5.85 -16.38
N ALA A 211 6.68 5.68 -15.22
CA ALA A 211 6.24 6.24 -13.94
C ALA A 211 7.26 7.21 -13.33
N ALA A 212 8.25 7.66 -14.10
CA ALA A 212 9.35 8.49 -13.60
C ALA A 212 8.91 9.87 -13.06
N ASP A 213 7.69 10.29 -13.34
CA ASP A 213 7.05 11.51 -12.84
C ASP A 213 6.38 11.34 -11.47
N MET A 214 6.31 10.11 -10.94
CA MET A 214 5.67 9.80 -9.67
C MET A 214 6.64 9.87 -8.50
N PRO A 215 6.17 10.21 -7.30
CA PRO A 215 7.02 10.29 -6.11
C PRO A 215 7.47 8.90 -5.64
N GLN A 216 8.51 8.87 -4.82
CA GLN A 216 8.83 7.69 -4.01
C GLN A 216 7.65 7.34 -3.09
N PRO A 217 7.51 6.07 -2.69
CA PRO A 217 6.46 5.67 -1.76
C PRO A 217 6.72 6.28 -0.38
N PRO A 218 5.67 6.69 0.35
CA PRO A 218 5.81 6.99 1.77
C PRO A 218 5.95 5.67 2.56
N GLN A 219 6.52 5.76 3.76
CA GLN A 219 6.44 4.67 4.74
C GLN A 219 4.97 4.31 4.98
N GLN A 220 4.67 3.01 5.09
CA GLN A 220 3.29 2.52 5.16
C GLN A 220 2.81 2.26 6.59
N TRP A 221 3.69 1.88 7.48
CA TRP A 221 3.45 1.56 8.90
C TRP A 221 4.68 1.87 9.74
N GLY A 222 4.54 1.80 11.07
CA GLY A 222 5.67 1.93 11.99
C GLY A 222 6.67 0.80 11.76
N ILE A 223 7.95 1.15 11.74
CA ILE A 223 9.08 0.21 11.67
C ILE A 223 10.05 0.63 12.76
N VAL A 224 10.46 -0.31 13.60
CA VAL A 224 11.46 -0.04 14.64
C VAL A 224 12.81 0.29 14.02
N GLU A 225 13.63 1.06 14.74
CA GLU A 225 15.03 1.27 14.36
C GLU A 225 15.78 -0.05 14.34
N ASP A 226 16.91 -0.11 13.62
CA ASP A 226 17.71 -1.33 13.52
C ASP A 226 18.15 -1.83 14.91
N GLY A 227 17.93 -3.11 15.16
CA GLY A 227 18.15 -3.75 16.46
C GLY A 227 17.06 -3.50 17.51
N GLY A 228 15.99 -2.75 17.17
CA GLY A 228 14.83 -2.56 18.05
C GLY A 228 13.92 -3.81 18.09
N GLU A 229 13.07 -3.88 19.11
CA GLU A 229 12.10 -4.95 19.26
C GLU A 229 10.74 -4.53 18.64
N PRO A 230 10.07 -5.40 17.86
CA PRO A 230 8.76 -5.10 17.30
C PRO A 230 7.70 -5.08 18.40
N THR A 231 6.58 -4.39 18.18
CA THR A 231 5.46 -4.40 19.14
C THR A 231 4.98 -5.82 19.46
N SER A 232 5.09 -6.74 18.50
CA SER A 232 4.72 -8.15 18.70
C SER A 232 5.61 -8.91 19.70
N ALA A 233 6.76 -8.39 20.08
CA ALA A 233 7.63 -9.02 21.07
C ALA A 233 6.96 -9.24 22.46
N THR A 234 5.85 -8.53 22.72
CA THR A 234 5.03 -8.71 23.93
C THR A 234 4.02 -9.86 23.83
N GLY A 235 3.86 -10.46 22.65
CA GLY A 235 2.88 -11.50 22.37
C GLY A 235 3.45 -12.93 22.41
N ASP A 236 2.75 -13.83 21.77
CA ASP A 236 3.08 -15.25 21.79
C ASP A 236 4.17 -15.59 20.77
N THR A 237 5.13 -16.44 21.17
CA THR A 237 6.12 -16.99 20.23
C THR A 237 5.48 -18.13 19.43
N ILE A 238 5.58 -18.03 18.11
CA ILE A 238 5.01 -18.99 17.19
C ILE A 238 6.04 -19.46 16.15
N SER A 239 5.80 -20.63 15.58
CA SER A 239 6.67 -21.22 14.54
C SER A 239 5.93 -21.51 13.24
N LYS A 240 4.60 -21.42 13.25
CA LYS A 240 3.75 -21.74 12.10
C LYS A 240 2.50 -20.87 12.07
N ILE A 241 2.07 -20.53 10.85
CA ILE A 241 0.80 -19.88 10.56
C ILE A 241 0.10 -20.71 9.49
N ASP A 242 -1.05 -21.28 9.80
CA ASP A 242 -1.90 -21.95 8.83
C ASP A 242 -3.10 -21.07 8.49
N ILE A 243 -3.31 -20.80 7.20
CA ILE A 243 -4.39 -19.95 6.71
C ILE A 243 -5.31 -20.75 5.81
N LEU A 244 -6.59 -20.70 6.09
CA LEU A 244 -7.64 -21.14 5.20
C LEU A 244 -8.37 -19.92 4.65
N MET A 245 -7.87 -19.37 3.52
CA MET A 245 -8.51 -18.22 2.86
C MET A 245 -9.78 -18.67 2.11
N SER A 246 -9.76 -19.88 1.57
CA SER A 246 -10.91 -20.54 0.91
C SER A 246 -10.68 -22.04 0.80
N GLY A 247 -11.64 -22.78 0.25
CA GLY A 247 -11.45 -24.19 -0.07
C GLY A 247 -10.34 -24.50 -1.10
N ARG A 248 -9.86 -23.46 -1.83
CA ARG A 248 -8.86 -23.59 -2.92
C ARG A 248 -7.62 -22.70 -2.74
N SER A 249 -7.52 -21.96 -1.64
CA SER A 249 -6.36 -21.15 -1.28
C SER A 249 -6.04 -21.38 0.19
N LYS A 250 -4.90 -22.03 0.43
CA LYS A 250 -4.44 -22.47 1.74
C LYS A 250 -2.96 -22.14 1.93
N PRO A 251 -2.61 -20.85 1.96
CA PRO A 251 -1.24 -20.46 2.26
C PRO A 251 -0.89 -20.84 3.69
N SER A 252 0.38 -21.12 3.92
CA SER A 252 0.91 -21.30 5.27
C SER A 252 2.35 -20.79 5.35
N TRP A 253 2.79 -20.50 6.55
CA TRP A 253 4.10 -19.97 6.85
C TRP A 253 4.77 -20.80 7.92
N LYS A 254 6.08 -20.99 7.81
CA LYS A 254 6.90 -21.60 8.85
C LYS A 254 8.09 -20.71 9.13
N TRP A 255 8.36 -20.50 10.40
CA TRP A 255 9.52 -19.76 10.83
C TRP A 255 10.80 -20.54 10.54
N ASP A 256 11.76 -19.88 9.94
CA ASP A 256 13.14 -20.37 9.76
C ASP A 256 14.05 -19.58 10.69
N ASP A 257 14.51 -20.21 11.74
CA ASP A 257 15.36 -19.58 12.74
C ASP A 257 16.76 -19.22 12.21
N GLY A 258 17.24 -19.97 11.21
CA GLY A 258 18.50 -19.69 10.56
C GLY A 258 18.44 -18.47 9.63
N ALA A 259 17.35 -18.32 8.87
CA ALA A 259 17.10 -17.19 8.00
C ALA A 259 16.46 -15.98 8.71
N LYS A 260 16.00 -16.16 9.97
CA LYS A 260 15.23 -15.16 10.73
C LYS A 260 14.06 -14.60 9.92
N SER A 261 13.34 -15.48 9.22
CA SER A 261 12.23 -15.10 8.34
C SER A 261 11.18 -16.20 8.24
N TRP A 262 9.97 -15.79 7.90
CA TRP A 262 8.86 -16.68 7.58
C TRP A 262 9.03 -17.22 6.16
N GLN A 263 9.04 -18.53 6.01
CA GLN A 263 9.09 -19.24 4.73
C GLN A 263 7.68 -19.61 4.29
N ARG A 264 7.30 -19.20 3.06
CA ARG A 264 5.95 -19.41 2.56
C ARG A 264 5.75 -20.79 1.94
N PHE A 265 4.56 -21.34 2.17
CA PHE A 265 4.07 -22.58 1.56
C PHE A 265 2.72 -22.32 0.90
N GLU A 266 2.46 -23.04 -0.18
CA GLU A 266 1.17 -23.01 -0.87
C GLU A 266 0.73 -24.46 -1.11
N ASP A 267 -0.50 -24.80 -0.71
CA ASP A 267 -1.04 -26.16 -0.78
C ASP A 267 -0.09 -27.22 -0.14
N GLY A 268 0.56 -26.86 0.97
CA GLY A 268 1.49 -27.70 1.72
C GLY A 268 2.87 -27.90 1.08
N LYS A 269 3.17 -27.23 -0.04
CA LYS A 269 4.48 -27.27 -0.72
C LYS A 269 5.20 -25.92 -0.55
N ALA A 270 6.53 -25.96 -0.48
CA ALA A 270 7.33 -24.75 -0.48
C ALA A 270 6.96 -23.87 -1.69
N HIS A 271 6.64 -22.60 -1.43
CA HIS A 271 6.35 -21.63 -2.48
C HIS A 271 7.68 -21.03 -2.96
N VAL A 272 8.11 -21.46 -4.12
CA VAL A 272 9.41 -21.06 -4.68
C VAL A 272 9.23 -20.21 -5.94
N THR A 273 10.23 -19.41 -6.27
CA THR A 273 10.34 -18.70 -7.55
C THR A 273 10.87 -19.61 -8.64
N THR A 274 10.88 -19.12 -9.89
CA THR A 274 11.48 -19.82 -11.03
C THR A 274 13.00 -20.09 -10.84
N ALA A 275 13.67 -19.29 -10.01
CA ALA A 275 15.07 -19.50 -9.65
C ALA A 275 15.27 -20.56 -8.55
N GLY A 276 14.17 -21.08 -7.97
CA GLY A 276 14.21 -22.06 -6.88
C GLY A 276 14.32 -21.44 -5.49
N THR A 277 14.40 -20.09 -5.37
CA THR A 277 14.40 -19.39 -4.09
C THR A 277 13.03 -19.52 -3.42
N GLN A 278 12.98 -19.95 -2.16
CA GLN A 278 11.74 -19.97 -1.40
C GLN A 278 11.33 -18.55 -1.03
N ILE A 279 10.05 -18.24 -1.19
CA ILE A 279 9.49 -16.94 -0.85
C ILE A 279 9.43 -16.83 0.66
N GLY A 280 9.94 -15.69 1.18
CA GLY A 280 9.96 -15.40 2.59
C GLY A 280 9.62 -13.95 2.90
N ALA A 281 9.26 -13.69 4.16
CA ALA A 281 8.99 -12.37 4.69
C ALA A 281 9.48 -12.26 6.14
N THR A 282 9.89 -11.06 6.55
CA THR A 282 10.21 -10.76 7.96
C THR A 282 8.93 -10.61 8.76
N ASN A 283 7.91 -10.01 8.13
CA ASN A 283 6.64 -9.69 8.76
C ASN A 283 5.48 -10.32 7.98
N VAL A 284 4.54 -10.93 8.68
CA VAL A 284 3.28 -11.43 8.14
C VAL A 284 2.14 -10.71 8.87
N VAL A 285 1.34 -9.97 8.12
CA VAL A 285 0.18 -9.24 8.64
C VAL A 285 -1.08 -9.93 8.14
N VAL A 286 -1.95 -10.33 9.05
CA VAL A 286 -3.22 -10.99 8.73
C VAL A 286 -4.36 -10.04 9.03
N LEU A 287 -5.16 -9.67 8.04
CA LEU A 287 -6.27 -8.75 8.19
C LEU A 287 -7.59 -9.43 7.82
N TRP A 288 -8.52 -9.48 8.76
CA TRP A 288 -9.90 -9.89 8.49
C TRP A 288 -10.61 -8.78 7.72
N VAL A 289 -11.10 -9.08 6.50
CA VAL A 289 -11.68 -8.10 5.59
C VAL A 289 -13.07 -8.50 5.12
N THR A 290 -13.92 -7.52 4.85
CA THR A 290 -15.21 -7.76 4.22
C THR A 290 -15.03 -7.96 2.72
N VAL A 291 -15.63 -9.02 2.17
CA VAL A 291 -15.72 -9.25 0.73
C VAL A 291 -17.16 -9.06 0.27
N LYS A 292 -17.35 -8.25 -0.78
CA LYS A 292 -18.62 -8.07 -1.49
C LYS A 292 -18.49 -8.58 -2.91
N TYR A 293 -19.60 -8.99 -3.49
CA TYR A 293 -19.63 -9.45 -4.87
C TYR A 293 -20.22 -8.37 -5.77
N THR A 294 -19.42 -7.92 -6.73
CA THR A 294 -19.83 -6.92 -7.73
C THR A 294 -20.19 -7.64 -9.03
N SER A 295 -21.38 -7.33 -9.58
CA SER A 295 -21.83 -7.91 -10.85
C SER A 295 -20.84 -7.64 -11.97
N ALA A 296 -20.52 -8.65 -12.76
CA ALA A 296 -19.63 -8.57 -13.90
C ALA A 296 -20.38 -8.78 -15.21
N LYS A 297 -19.76 -8.38 -16.35
CA LYS A 297 -20.33 -8.62 -17.67
C LYS A 297 -20.50 -10.14 -17.88
N GLY A 298 -21.62 -10.54 -18.44
CA GLY A 298 -21.94 -11.96 -18.69
C GLY A 298 -22.55 -12.69 -17.50
N GLY A 299 -23.05 -11.98 -16.48
CA GLY A 299 -23.74 -12.56 -15.32
C GLY A 299 -22.82 -13.17 -14.27
N SER A 300 -21.51 -13.09 -14.45
CA SER A 300 -20.54 -13.48 -13.41
C SER A 300 -20.49 -12.43 -12.31
N SER A 301 -19.96 -12.79 -11.13
CA SER A 301 -19.66 -11.83 -10.06
C SER A 301 -18.17 -11.87 -9.71
N VAL A 302 -17.67 -10.69 -9.38
CA VAL A 302 -16.26 -10.49 -8.98
C VAL A 302 -16.25 -10.22 -7.48
N PRO A 303 -15.54 -11.01 -6.67
CA PRO A 303 -15.32 -10.66 -5.26
C PRO A 303 -14.50 -9.38 -5.17
N GLU A 304 -14.88 -8.51 -4.27
CA GLU A 304 -14.24 -7.22 -4.02
C GLU A 304 -13.95 -7.09 -2.54
N THR A 305 -12.67 -7.09 -2.19
CA THR A 305 -12.18 -6.82 -0.84
C THR A 305 -12.37 -5.34 -0.49
N ILE A 306 -13.12 -5.06 0.57
CA ILE A 306 -13.47 -3.70 0.96
C ILE A 306 -12.58 -3.26 2.11
N VAL A 307 -11.62 -2.37 1.82
CA VAL A 307 -10.66 -1.86 2.80
C VAL A 307 -10.71 -0.33 2.96
N ALA A 308 -10.95 0.43 1.89
CA ALA A 308 -11.02 1.89 1.97
C ALA A 308 -12.26 2.37 2.76
N GLY A 309 -12.07 3.25 3.74
CA GLY A 309 -13.09 3.70 4.66
C GLY A 309 -13.57 2.60 5.60
N LYS A 310 -12.68 1.64 5.95
CA LYS A 310 -12.95 0.48 6.80
C LYS A 310 -11.92 0.30 7.89
N ASP A 311 -12.34 -0.48 8.86
CA ASP A 311 -11.57 -0.97 9.99
C ASP A 311 -11.91 -2.45 10.25
N GLY A 312 -11.11 -3.11 11.05
CA GLY A 312 -11.30 -4.50 11.41
C GLY A 312 -10.26 -5.01 12.39
N ALA A 313 -10.36 -6.29 12.71
CA ALA A 313 -9.40 -7.01 13.51
C ALA A 313 -8.37 -7.72 12.62
N GLY A 314 -7.22 -8.03 13.18
CA GLY A 314 -6.16 -8.78 12.50
C GLY A 314 -5.08 -9.23 13.47
N TYR A 315 -3.98 -9.66 12.91
CA TYR A 315 -2.78 -10.04 13.65
C TYR A 315 -1.55 -9.48 12.96
N VAL A 316 -0.57 -9.11 13.73
CA VAL A 316 0.79 -8.82 13.26
C VAL A 316 1.72 -9.89 13.80
N VAL A 317 2.45 -10.50 12.88
CA VAL A 317 3.57 -11.38 13.17
C VAL A 317 4.83 -10.69 12.67
N SER A 318 5.73 -10.32 13.58
CA SER A 318 6.99 -9.66 13.26
C SER A 318 8.12 -10.37 13.99
N GLY A 319 9.15 -10.82 13.25
CA GLY A 319 9.99 -11.90 13.78
C GLY A 319 9.14 -13.14 14.03
N ASN A 320 9.42 -13.88 15.10
CA ASN A 320 8.68 -15.10 15.47
C ASN A 320 7.62 -14.88 16.57
N THR A 321 7.15 -13.66 16.75
CA THR A 321 6.12 -13.32 17.74
C THR A 321 4.88 -12.73 17.10
N GLU A 322 3.69 -12.99 17.66
CA GLU A 322 2.41 -12.52 17.15
C GLU A 322 1.62 -11.75 18.22
N ILE A 323 0.85 -10.75 17.77
CA ILE A 323 -0.15 -10.05 18.59
C ILE A 323 -1.44 -9.82 17.80
N PRO A 324 -2.61 -9.83 18.47
CA PRO A 324 -3.84 -9.31 17.89
C PRO A 324 -3.77 -7.79 17.73
N ILE A 325 -4.35 -7.30 16.63
CA ILE A 325 -4.38 -5.87 16.29
C ILE A 325 -5.76 -5.43 15.83
N LYS A 326 -5.97 -4.11 15.86
CA LYS A 326 -7.00 -3.42 15.08
C LYS A 326 -6.34 -2.77 13.88
N TRP A 327 -7.00 -2.82 12.73
CA TRP A 327 -6.55 -2.09 11.55
C TRP A 327 -7.60 -1.11 11.06
N SER A 328 -7.18 -0.04 10.42
CA SER A 328 -8.04 0.88 9.70
C SER A 328 -7.37 1.39 8.44
N LYS A 329 -8.18 1.86 7.47
CA LYS A 329 -7.70 2.50 6.25
C LYS A 329 -8.72 3.57 5.84
N ALA A 330 -8.36 4.85 5.99
CA ALA A 330 -9.30 5.96 5.82
C ALA A 330 -9.82 6.08 4.37
N GLY A 331 -8.97 5.86 3.37
CA GLY A 331 -9.36 5.96 1.97
C GLY A 331 -8.40 5.24 1.02
N GLN A 332 -8.58 5.46 -0.28
CA GLN A 332 -7.78 4.81 -1.32
C GLN A 332 -6.28 5.11 -1.15
N PHE A 333 -5.92 6.36 -0.91
CA PHE A 333 -4.54 6.83 -0.88
C PHE A 333 -3.94 6.96 0.51
N ASP A 334 -4.68 6.56 1.55
CA ASP A 334 -4.21 6.50 2.91
C ASP A 334 -3.60 5.13 3.22
N PRO A 335 -2.55 5.01 4.05
CA PRO A 335 -1.98 3.73 4.43
C PRO A 335 -2.93 2.93 5.32
N PHE A 336 -2.67 1.64 5.48
CA PHE A 336 -3.20 0.88 6.60
C PHE A 336 -2.59 1.40 7.89
N VAL A 337 -3.41 1.58 8.91
CA VAL A 337 -2.98 1.93 10.27
C VAL A 337 -3.21 0.71 11.14
N PHE A 338 -2.18 0.29 11.85
CA PHE A 338 -2.24 -0.82 12.80
C PHE A 338 -2.10 -0.29 14.22
N THR A 339 -2.98 -0.73 15.09
CA THR A 339 -2.92 -0.40 16.52
C THR A 339 -3.11 -1.67 17.35
N THR A 340 -2.54 -1.68 18.54
CA THR A 340 -2.84 -2.69 19.56
C THR A 340 -4.31 -2.60 19.97
N GLU A 341 -4.81 -3.55 20.73
CA GLU A 341 -6.17 -3.48 21.28
C GLU A 341 -6.37 -2.27 22.20
N ALA A 342 -5.28 -1.80 22.85
CA ALA A 342 -5.27 -0.61 23.68
C ALA A 342 -5.28 0.71 22.87
N GLY A 343 -4.97 0.63 21.57
CA GLY A 343 -4.94 1.79 20.66
C GLY A 343 -3.55 2.36 20.40
N ASP A 344 -2.49 1.74 20.93
CA ASP A 344 -1.11 2.16 20.70
C ASP A 344 -0.66 1.80 19.27
N PRO A 345 0.18 2.61 18.62
CA PRO A 345 0.74 2.28 17.32
C PRO A 345 1.52 0.96 17.31
N VAL A 346 1.43 0.22 16.21
CA VAL A 346 2.19 -1.02 16.01
C VAL A 346 3.40 -0.74 15.14
N GLU A 347 4.57 -1.22 15.56
CA GLU A 347 5.83 -1.15 14.82
C GLU A 347 6.32 -2.55 14.49
N LEU A 348 6.79 -2.73 13.24
CA LEU A 348 7.30 -3.97 12.67
C LEU A 348 8.84 -3.96 12.65
N LEU A 349 9.45 -5.12 12.53
CA LEU A 349 10.88 -5.23 12.21
C LEU A 349 11.18 -4.71 10.80
N PRO A 350 12.37 -4.13 10.57
CA PRO A 350 12.85 -3.88 9.21
C PRO A 350 12.86 -5.16 8.38
N GLY A 351 12.34 -5.08 7.15
CA GLY A 351 12.30 -6.21 6.23
C GLY A 351 11.03 -6.27 5.38
N LYS A 352 10.92 -7.34 4.60
CA LYS A 352 9.78 -7.59 3.71
C LYS A 352 8.51 -7.89 4.50
N THR A 353 7.38 -7.37 4.03
CA THR A 353 6.07 -7.59 4.66
C THR A 353 5.09 -8.25 3.71
N TRP A 354 4.45 -9.32 4.16
CA TRP A 354 3.34 -9.97 3.45
C TRP A 354 2.04 -9.71 4.19
N VAL A 355 1.03 -9.22 3.48
CA VAL A 355 -0.30 -8.89 4.02
C VAL A 355 -1.34 -9.85 3.46
N GLU A 356 -1.88 -10.70 4.32
CA GLU A 356 -2.94 -11.67 4.02
C GLU A 356 -4.31 -11.01 4.26
N LEU A 357 -5.07 -10.75 3.20
CA LEU A 357 -6.41 -10.17 3.28
C LEU A 357 -7.45 -11.29 3.34
N ILE A 358 -7.78 -11.73 4.54
CA ILE A 358 -8.62 -12.92 4.77
C ILE A 358 -10.11 -12.52 4.79
N PRO A 359 -10.96 -13.10 3.94
CA PRO A 359 -12.38 -12.81 3.96
C PRO A 359 -13.01 -13.10 5.33
N ASN A 360 -13.75 -12.14 5.87
CA ASN A 360 -14.60 -12.35 7.04
C ASN A 360 -15.62 -13.49 6.76
N LYS A 361 -16.17 -14.05 7.81
CA LYS A 361 -17.24 -15.05 7.73
C LYS A 361 -18.28 -14.67 6.69
N GLY A 362 -18.47 -15.47 5.67
CA GLY A 362 -19.53 -15.26 4.67
C GLY A 362 -19.17 -15.63 3.24
N VAL A 363 -17.88 -15.76 2.87
CA VAL A 363 -17.53 -16.17 1.50
C VAL A 363 -17.72 -17.69 1.33
N ASP A 364 -17.31 -18.51 2.31
CA ASP A 364 -17.51 -19.98 2.31
C ASP A 364 -17.72 -20.55 3.72
N ASN A 365 -17.94 -19.73 4.76
CA ASN A 365 -18.04 -20.11 6.18
C ASN A 365 -16.86 -20.95 6.72
N LYS A 366 -15.71 -20.91 6.07
CA LYS A 366 -14.59 -21.84 6.34
C LYS A 366 -13.24 -21.14 6.46
N THR A 367 -13.20 -19.81 6.50
CA THR A 367 -11.94 -19.09 6.67
C THR A 367 -11.43 -19.23 8.09
N SER A 368 -10.15 -19.54 8.26
CA SER A 368 -9.47 -19.57 9.56
C SER A 368 -8.02 -19.11 9.44
N VAL A 369 -7.46 -18.74 10.57
CA VAL A 369 -6.04 -18.53 10.78
C VAL A 369 -5.69 -19.20 12.08
N ASP A 370 -4.70 -20.07 12.07
CA ASP A 370 -4.24 -20.83 13.22
C ASP A 370 -2.74 -20.61 13.42
N PHE A 371 -2.35 -20.22 14.61
CA PHE A 371 -0.96 -19.99 15.02
C PHE A 371 -0.48 -21.14 15.92
N SER A 372 0.77 -21.61 15.75
CA SER A 372 1.35 -22.67 16.58
C SER A 372 2.88 -22.61 16.65
#